data_e3a96b0117c3f03346008e4e688d20d1
#
_entry.id   e3a96b0117c3f03346008e4e688d20d1
#
_cell.length_a   1.000
_cell.length_b   1.000
_cell.length_c   1.000
_cell.angle_alpha   90.00
_cell.angle_beta   90.00
_cell.angle_gamma   90.00
#
_symmetry.space_group_name_H-M   'P 1'
#
loop_
_entity.id
_entity.type
_entity.pdbx_description
1 polymer ?
#
loop_
_entity_poly.entity_id
_entity_poly.type
_entity_poly.pdbx_seq_one_letter_code
_entity_poly.pdbx_strand_id
1 'polypeptide(L)'
;TYYYAKQAEEHTHDWGNWESNGNGTHTCTCMTDNSHSKTANCVGGEATCTNKAVCEICLAEYGEINTSNHDYGEPVVTHSTCTTAGSKIYVCKRNSSHSYSEALAIDADAHAWGEWTIEKPASCVDTGQKVRTCINNEEHKETVEIPKKEHTYTAVKTAPTCTEKGYTTYTCECGTGYVGDYVEATGHTDANNDGICDVCEKELNKNCSDICHSKSTLAKFVYKVLRFFWKLFKINKTCSCGIAHY
;
A
#
# COMPACT_ATOMS: atom_id res chain seq x y z
N THR A 1 84.19 24.69 -73.35
CA THR A 1 83.28 23.53 -73.10
C THR A 1 82.03 24.07 -72.41
N TYR A 2 80.89 24.16 -73.09
CA TYR A 2 79.65 24.53 -72.50
C TYR A 2 78.97 23.31 -71.95
N TYR A 3 78.79 23.23 -70.64
CA TYR A 3 77.93 22.22 -69.99
C TYR A 3 76.48 22.71 -70.10
N TYR A 4 75.74 22.07 -70.95
CA TYR A 4 74.25 22.20 -70.90
C TYR A 4 73.77 21.44 -69.66
N ALA A 5 73.29 22.19 -68.72
CA ALA A 5 72.50 21.54 -67.63
C ALA A 5 71.30 20.90 -68.32
N LYS A 6 71.19 19.58 -68.22
CA LYS A 6 69.99 18.83 -68.64
C LYS A 6 68.83 19.37 -67.83
N GLN A 7 67.92 20.10 -68.48
CA GLN A 7 66.67 20.45 -67.83
C GLN A 7 65.96 19.12 -67.42
N ALA A 8 65.63 19.01 -66.16
CA ALA A 8 64.81 17.91 -65.73
C ALA A 8 63.47 18.00 -66.46
N GLU A 9 63.08 16.98 -67.17
CA GLU A 9 61.80 16.94 -67.86
C GLU A 9 60.70 17.01 -66.80
N GLU A 10 59.95 18.07 -66.72
CA GLU A 10 58.77 18.16 -65.86
C GLU A 10 57.71 17.19 -66.40
N HIS A 11 57.55 16.08 -65.79
CA HIS A 11 56.47 15.15 -66.09
C HIS A 11 55.31 15.33 -65.12
N THR A 12 54.10 15.10 -65.55
CA THR A 12 52.93 15.02 -64.69
C THR A 12 53.01 13.70 -63.92
N HIS A 13 52.96 13.84 -62.58
CA HIS A 13 52.98 12.67 -61.72
C HIS A 13 51.64 11.94 -61.75
N ASP A 14 51.66 10.67 -62.08
CA ASP A 14 50.58 9.73 -61.90
C ASP A 14 50.85 8.93 -60.61
N TRP A 15 50.18 9.30 -59.52
CA TRP A 15 50.47 8.73 -58.21
C TRP A 15 49.74 7.42 -58.03
N GLY A 16 50.47 6.37 -57.64
CA GLY A 16 49.94 5.08 -57.25
C GLY A 16 49.21 5.12 -55.93
N ASN A 17 48.76 3.95 -55.46
CA ASN A 17 48.11 3.82 -54.17
C ASN A 17 49.10 4.16 -53.03
N TRP A 18 48.52 4.64 -51.93
CA TRP A 18 49.25 4.85 -50.69
C TRP A 18 49.49 3.54 -49.98
N GLU A 19 50.72 3.22 -49.69
CA GLU A 19 51.14 2.01 -48.99
C GLU A 19 51.70 2.35 -47.61
N SER A 20 51.36 1.56 -46.60
CA SER A 20 51.82 1.79 -45.24
C SER A 20 53.33 1.48 -45.11
N ASN A 21 54.04 2.36 -44.42
CA ASN A 21 55.44 2.11 -44.05
C ASN A 21 55.61 1.37 -42.73
N GLY A 22 54.50 1.06 -42.00
CA GLY A 22 54.51 0.36 -40.72
C GLY A 22 54.95 1.20 -39.52
N ASN A 23 55.33 2.47 -39.73
CA ASN A 23 55.83 3.37 -38.69
C ASN A 23 54.92 4.58 -38.43
N GLY A 24 53.64 4.50 -38.82
CA GLY A 24 52.66 5.60 -38.70
C GLY A 24 52.73 6.58 -39.89
N THR A 25 53.46 6.22 -40.96
CA THR A 25 53.47 6.97 -42.23
C THR A 25 53.02 6.06 -43.37
N HIS A 26 52.66 6.66 -44.47
CA HIS A 26 52.37 5.98 -45.74
C HIS A 26 53.06 6.71 -46.91
N THR A 27 53.38 5.96 -47.94
CA THR A 27 54.08 6.47 -49.13
C THR A 27 53.30 6.09 -50.37
N CYS A 28 53.15 7.02 -51.32
CA CYS A 28 52.78 6.70 -52.68
C CYS A 28 53.91 7.01 -53.62
N THR A 29 54.12 6.19 -54.65
CA THR A 29 55.18 6.30 -55.64
C THR A 29 54.54 6.67 -56.99
N CYS A 30 55.23 7.51 -57.74
CA CYS A 30 54.83 7.88 -59.08
C CYS A 30 54.92 6.64 -60.01
N MET A 31 53.81 6.33 -60.72
CA MET A 31 53.75 5.18 -61.61
C MET A 31 54.55 5.34 -62.89
N THR A 32 54.86 6.59 -63.28
CA THR A 32 55.64 6.91 -64.46
C THR A 32 57.14 7.07 -64.18
N ASP A 33 57.56 7.34 -62.91
CA ASP A 33 58.91 7.42 -62.46
C ASP A 33 59.07 7.04 -60.99
N ASN A 34 59.52 5.83 -60.73
CA ASN A 34 59.65 5.26 -59.36
C ASN A 34 60.64 6.00 -58.46
N SER A 35 61.46 6.93 -59.02
CA SER A 35 62.35 7.75 -58.21
C SER A 35 61.60 8.86 -57.44
N HIS A 36 60.37 9.16 -57.85
CA HIS A 36 59.53 10.15 -57.21
C HIS A 36 58.51 9.50 -56.28
N SER A 37 58.53 9.89 -55.04
CA SER A 37 57.61 9.42 -54.01
C SER A 37 57.13 10.55 -53.11
N LYS A 38 55.96 10.38 -52.49
CA LYS A 38 55.42 11.27 -51.45
C LYS A 38 55.18 10.43 -50.19
N THR A 39 55.65 10.92 -49.05
CA THR A 39 55.40 10.33 -47.75
C THR A 39 54.60 11.29 -46.89
N ALA A 40 53.58 10.78 -46.20
CA ALA A 40 52.78 11.53 -45.27
C ALA A 40 52.48 10.71 -44.01
N ASN A 41 52.10 11.40 -42.96
CA ASN A 41 51.68 10.71 -41.73
C ASN A 41 50.32 10.06 -41.92
N CYS A 42 50.08 8.93 -41.30
CA CYS A 42 48.77 8.31 -41.21
C CYS A 42 47.82 9.21 -40.44
N VAL A 43 46.59 9.33 -40.93
CA VAL A 43 45.55 10.21 -40.38
C VAL A 43 44.19 9.49 -40.36
N GLY A 44 43.28 9.98 -39.52
CA GLY A 44 41.95 9.44 -39.38
C GLY A 44 41.86 8.19 -38.53
N GLY A 45 40.63 7.74 -38.33
CA GLY A 45 40.31 6.62 -37.42
C GLY A 45 40.55 6.97 -35.95
N GLU A 46 40.02 6.14 -35.06
CA GLU A 46 40.18 6.30 -33.61
C GLU A 46 40.76 5.01 -33.01
N ALA A 47 41.82 5.14 -32.24
CA ALA A 47 42.32 4.04 -31.43
C ALA A 47 41.36 3.76 -30.28
N THR A 48 41.08 2.50 -30.01
CA THR A 48 40.25 2.03 -28.91
C THR A 48 41.11 1.35 -27.83
N CYS A 49 40.44 0.93 -26.76
CA CYS A 49 41.11 0.20 -25.69
C CYS A 49 41.63 -1.21 -26.12
N THR A 50 41.29 -1.66 -27.33
CA THR A 50 41.70 -2.96 -27.87
C THR A 50 42.40 -2.86 -29.22
N ASN A 51 42.15 -1.83 -30.00
CA ASN A 51 42.62 -1.72 -31.36
C ASN A 51 43.32 -0.37 -31.59
N LYS A 52 44.38 -0.38 -32.43
CA LYS A 52 45.00 0.84 -32.92
C LYS A 52 44.08 1.58 -33.87
N ALA A 53 44.38 2.85 -34.13
CA ALA A 53 43.70 3.60 -35.17
C ALA A 53 43.99 3.02 -36.56
N VAL A 54 43.04 3.08 -37.48
CA VAL A 54 43.19 2.66 -38.86
C VAL A 54 43.26 3.90 -39.73
N CYS A 55 44.33 4.04 -40.52
CA CYS A 55 44.53 5.17 -41.44
C CYS A 55 43.43 5.17 -42.51
N GLU A 56 42.77 6.29 -42.70
CA GLU A 56 41.70 6.45 -43.72
C GLU A 56 42.21 6.40 -45.16
N ILE A 57 43.51 6.57 -45.34
CA ILE A 57 44.15 6.64 -46.67
C ILE A 57 44.71 5.28 -47.08
N CYS A 58 45.62 4.69 -46.26
CA CYS A 58 46.28 3.44 -46.59
C CYS A 58 45.64 2.23 -45.93
N LEU A 59 44.60 2.42 -45.10
CA LEU A 59 43.84 1.38 -44.37
C LEU A 59 44.66 0.53 -43.40
N ALA A 60 45.90 0.91 -43.10
CA ALA A 60 46.73 0.20 -42.14
C ALA A 60 46.55 0.71 -40.71
N GLU A 61 46.72 -0.14 -39.76
CA GLU A 61 46.79 0.22 -38.33
C GLU A 61 48.01 1.10 -38.05
N TYR A 62 47.86 2.12 -37.19
CA TYR A 62 48.96 2.99 -36.79
C TYR A 62 48.81 3.50 -35.36
N GLY A 63 49.89 4.05 -34.81
CA GLY A 63 49.87 4.59 -33.44
C GLY A 63 49.78 3.48 -32.37
N GLU A 64 49.38 3.88 -31.18
CA GLU A 64 49.17 2.97 -30.04
C GLU A 64 47.66 2.85 -29.76
N ILE A 65 47.27 1.81 -29.03
CA ILE A 65 45.93 1.66 -28.51
C ILE A 65 45.64 2.80 -27.54
N ASN A 66 44.39 3.24 -27.48
CA ASN A 66 43.94 4.22 -26.49
C ASN A 66 43.30 3.49 -25.31
N THR A 67 44.06 3.25 -24.27
CA THR A 67 43.64 2.50 -23.09
C THR A 67 42.51 3.14 -22.30
N SER A 68 42.14 4.41 -22.63
CA SER A 68 41.03 5.12 -22.01
C SER A 68 39.76 5.17 -22.88
N ASN A 69 39.87 4.77 -24.16
CA ASN A 69 38.70 4.79 -25.07
C ASN A 69 37.92 3.49 -24.98
N HIS A 70 37.11 3.40 -23.91
CA HIS A 70 36.22 2.26 -23.66
C HIS A 70 34.81 2.56 -24.20
N ASP A 71 34.14 1.50 -24.67
CA ASP A 71 32.70 1.53 -24.98
C ASP A 71 31.96 0.73 -23.90
N TYR A 72 31.57 1.43 -22.83
CA TYR A 72 30.84 0.79 -21.73
C TYR A 72 29.38 0.57 -22.10
N GLY A 73 28.87 -0.62 -21.74
CA GLY A 73 27.46 -0.94 -21.82
C GLY A 73 26.65 -0.35 -20.67
N GLU A 74 25.35 -0.68 -20.65
CA GLU A 74 24.53 -0.41 -19.49
C GLU A 74 25.09 -1.13 -18.25
N PRO A 75 25.07 -0.51 -17.08
CA PRO A 75 25.63 -1.11 -15.88
C PRO A 75 24.79 -2.27 -15.37
N VAL A 76 25.44 -3.26 -14.82
CA VAL A 76 24.79 -4.23 -13.93
C VAL A 76 24.64 -3.55 -12.57
N VAL A 77 23.38 -3.40 -12.12
CA VAL A 77 23.04 -2.71 -10.87
C VAL A 77 22.75 -3.73 -9.78
N THR A 78 23.47 -3.62 -8.66
CA THR A 78 23.10 -4.24 -7.38
C THR A 78 22.54 -3.13 -6.50
N HIS A 79 21.26 -3.21 -6.18
CA HIS A 79 20.59 -2.19 -5.35
C HIS A 79 21.13 -2.21 -3.92
N SER A 80 21.18 -1.03 -3.31
CA SER A 80 21.45 -0.90 -1.88
C SER A 80 20.26 -1.37 -1.05
N THR A 81 20.54 -1.76 0.19
CA THR A 81 19.53 -2.07 1.20
C THR A 81 19.69 -1.10 2.37
N CYS A 82 18.84 -1.25 3.40
CA CYS A 82 18.95 -0.44 4.63
C CYS A 82 20.23 -0.72 5.44
N THR A 83 21.05 -1.73 5.06
CA THR A 83 22.27 -2.11 5.78
C THR A 83 23.49 -2.26 4.87
N THR A 84 23.27 -2.42 3.57
CA THR A 84 24.34 -2.75 2.62
C THR A 84 24.34 -1.77 1.45
N ALA A 85 25.53 -1.26 1.12
CA ALA A 85 25.72 -0.44 -0.06
C ALA A 85 25.49 -1.25 -1.33
N GLY A 86 24.91 -0.62 -2.35
CA GLY A 86 24.78 -1.19 -3.67
C GLY A 86 25.98 -0.85 -4.57
N SER A 87 25.92 -1.28 -5.83
CA SER A 87 26.94 -0.97 -6.83
C SER A 87 26.37 -0.94 -8.24
N LYS A 88 27.06 -0.20 -9.12
CA LYS A 88 26.91 -0.27 -10.57
C LYS A 88 28.21 -0.73 -11.17
N ILE A 89 28.17 -1.78 -11.97
CA ILE A 89 29.34 -2.32 -12.64
C ILE A 89 29.19 -2.09 -14.15
N TYR A 90 30.09 -1.34 -14.72
CA TYR A 90 30.18 -1.04 -16.15
C TYR A 90 31.24 -1.93 -16.79
N VAL A 91 30.90 -2.67 -17.83
CA VAL A 91 31.79 -3.55 -18.54
C VAL A 91 31.96 -3.03 -19.97
N CYS A 92 33.22 -2.97 -20.44
CA CYS A 92 33.50 -2.55 -21.81
C CYS A 92 33.04 -3.62 -22.80
N LYS A 93 32.24 -3.22 -23.79
CA LYS A 93 31.74 -4.12 -24.86
C LYS A 93 32.87 -4.73 -25.72
N ARG A 94 34.03 -4.04 -25.83
CA ARG A 94 35.16 -4.49 -26.63
C ARG A 94 36.03 -5.48 -25.89
N ASN A 95 36.08 -5.40 -24.54
CA ASN A 95 36.86 -6.31 -23.71
C ASN A 95 36.22 -6.41 -22.31
N SER A 96 35.70 -7.57 -21.99
CA SER A 96 35.00 -7.80 -20.71
C SER A 96 35.91 -7.75 -19.47
N SER A 97 37.23 -7.79 -19.66
CA SER A 97 38.16 -7.59 -18.54
C SER A 97 38.37 -6.11 -18.17
N HIS A 98 37.93 -5.19 -19.05
CA HIS A 98 37.94 -3.76 -18.78
C HIS A 98 36.60 -3.36 -18.14
N SER A 99 36.59 -3.15 -16.85
CA SER A 99 35.40 -2.74 -16.10
C SER A 99 35.78 -1.75 -15.02
N TYR A 100 34.78 -0.98 -14.59
CA TYR A 100 34.87 -0.17 -13.38
C TYR A 100 33.55 -0.25 -12.61
N SER A 101 33.59 0.10 -11.34
CA SER A 101 32.41 0.09 -10.48
C SER A 101 32.22 1.44 -9.78
N GLU A 102 30.93 1.80 -9.61
CA GLU A 102 30.49 2.92 -8.78
C GLU A 102 29.73 2.36 -7.59
N ALA A 103 30.06 2.81 -6.39
CA ALA A 103 29.31 2.45 -5.20
C ALA A 103 28.01 3.25 -5.13
N LEU A 104 26.89 2.59 -4.77
CA LEU A 104 25.65 3.22 -4.39
C LEU A 104 25.60 3.29 -2.86
N ALA A 105 25.25 4.46 -2.32
CA ALA A 105 25.11 4.62 -0.88
C ALA A 105 24.07 3.67 -0.30
N ILE A 106 24.22 3.32 0.98
CA ILE A 106 23.17 2.64 1.74
C ILE A 106 21.90 3.46 1.66
N ASP A 107 20.77 2.82 1.37
CA ASP A 107 19.46 3.43 1.39
C ASP A 107 18.75 3.02 2.70
N ALA A 108 18.74 3.95 3.66
CA ALA A 108 18.18 3.68 4.98
C ALA A 108 16.70 3.27 4.95
N ASP A 109 15.96 3.64 3.89
CA ASP A 109 14.54 3.35 3.72
C ASP A 109 14.27 2.06 2.92
N ALA A 110 15.30 1.48 2.31
CA ALA A 110 15.19 0.26 1.52
C ALA A 110 15.12 -1.00 2.41
N HIS A 111 14.04 -1.10 3.19
CA HIS A 111 13.77 -2.25 4.04
C HIS A 111 13.14 -3.40 3.24
N ALA A 112 13.61 -4.62 3.47
CA ALA A 112 12.93 -5.85 3.07
C ALA A 112 12.10 -6.34 4.26
N TRP A 113 10.81 -5.97 4.29
CA TRP A 113 9.93 -6.31 5.40
C TRP A 113 9.50 -7.77 5.36
N GLY A 114 9.56 -8.43 6.50
CA GLY A 114 8.95 -9.74 6.73
C GLY A 114 7.43 -9.65 6.90
N GLU A 115 6.81 -10.79 7.18
CA GLU A 115 5.37 -10.86 7.41
C GLU A 115 4.94 -10.17 8.71
N TRP A 116 3.69 -9.68 8.73
CA TRP A 116 3.10 -9.11 9.92
C TRP A 116 2.79 -10.18 10.97
N THR A 117 3.24 -9.97 12.19
CA THR A 117 2.88 -10.78 13.35
C THR A 117 2.02 -9.96 14.31
N ILE A 118 0.99 -10.59 14.90
CA ILE A 118 0.16 -9.93 15.91
C ILE A 118 0.89 -10.06 17.25
N GLU A 119 1.35 -8.93 17.78
CA GLU A 119 2.00 -8.86 19.09
C GLU A 119 0.95 -8.74 20.21
N LYS A 120 -0.08 -7.93 19.98
CA LYS A 120 -1.24 -7.78 20.86
C LYS A 120 -2.53 -7.85 20.03
N PRO A 121 -3.43 -8.81 20.28
CA PRO A 121 -4.71 -8.85 19.59
C PRO A 121 -5.62 -7.70 20.04
N ALA A 122 -6.39 -7.13 19.11
CA ALA A 122 -7.42 -6.15 19.45
C ALA A 122 -8.63 -6.81 20.11
N SER A 123 -9.20 -6.14 21.11
CA SER A 123 -10.49 -6.47 21.72
C SER A 123 -11.51 -5.36 21.42
N CYS A 124 -12.73 -5.48 21.91
CA CYS A 124 -13.71 -4.40 21.82
C CYS A 124 -13.45 -3.23 22.80
N VAL A 125 -12.55 -3.41 23.77
CA VAL A 125 -12.17 -2.37 24.75
C VAL A 125 -10.78 -1.82 24.52
N ASP A 126 -9.89 -2.63 23.92
CA ASP A 126 -8.49 -2.26 23.68
C ASP A 126 -8.10 -2.38 22.21
N THR A 127 -7.26 -1.47 21.76
CA THR A 127 -6.57 -1.61 20.47
C THR A 127 -5.54 -2.73 20.55
N GLY A 128 -5.32 -3.37 19.42
CA GLY A 128 -4.25 -4.34 19.23
C GLY A 128 -3.01 -3.72 18.62
N GLN A 129 -2.00 -4.52 18.39
CA GLN A 129 -0.74 -4.14 17.80
C GLN A 129 -0.20 -5.28 16.95
N LYS A 130 0.25 -4.95 15.75
CA LYS A 130 1.01 -5.86 14.88
C LYS A 130 2.36 -5.25 14.57
N VAL A 131 3.35 -6.11 14.42
CA VAL A 131 4.73 -5.75 14.14
C VAL A 131 5.25 -6.55 12.96
N ARG A 132 6.12 -5.96 12.17
CA ARG A 132 6.96 -6.65 11.20
C ARG A 132 8.40 -6.21 11.38
N THR A 133 9.31 -7.10 11.04
CA THR A 133 10.76 -6.91 11.18
C THR A 133 11.41 -6.93 9.82
N CYS A 134 12.40 -6.09 9.62
CA CYS A 134 13.20 -6.09 8.40
C CYS A 134 14.08 -7.34 8.35
N ILE A 135 14.07 -8.04 7.20
CA ILE A 135 14.89 -9.25 6.97
C ILE A 135 16.39 -8.92 6.99
N ASN A 136 16.74 -7.69 6.58
CA ASN A 136 18.14 -7.25 6.52
C ASN A 136 18.68 -6.79 7.88
N ASN A 137 17.81 -6.46 8.84
CA ASN A 137 18.19 -6.04 10.19
C ASN A 137 17.02 -6.22 11.16
N GLU A 138 17.17 -7.08 12.13
CA GLU A 138 16.16 -7.40 13.14
C GLU A 138 15.84 -6.24 14.10
N GLU A 139 16.71 -5.23 14.18
CA GLU A 139 16.47 -4.02 14.98
C GLU A 139 15.49 -3.05 14.28
N HIS A 140 15.39 -3.14 12.93
CA HIS A 140 14.46 -2.35 12.16
C HIS A 140 13.07 -2.99 12.22
N LYS A 141 12.18 -2.37 12.99
CA LYS A 141 10.81 -2.85 13.19
C LYS A 141 9.82 -1.76 12.81
N GLU A 142 8.73 -2.19 12.22
CA GLU A 142 7.55 -1.35 11.99
C GLU A 142 6.39 -1.89 12.81
N THR A 143 5.72 -1.00 13.52
CA THR A 143 4.60 -1.33 14.40
C THR A 143 3.37 -0.55 13.95
N VAL A 144 2.24 -1.24 13.86
CA VAL A 144 0.96 -0.63 13.48
C VAL A 144 -0.12 -1.05 14.48
N GLU A 145 -0.91 -0.07 14.90
CA GLU A 145 -2.06 -0.29 15.75
C GLU A 145 -3.18 -1.02 14.99
N ILE A 146 -3.81 -1.99 15.63
CA ILE A 146 -5.01 -2.66 15.15
C ILE A 146 -6.21 -2.00 15.86
N PRO A 147 -7.17 -1.43 15.12
CA PRO A 147 -8.34 -0.80 15.73
C PRO A 147 -9.12 -1.75 16.64
N LYS A 148 -9.81 -1.21 17.64
CA LYS A 148 -10.74 -1.96 18.49
C LYS A 148 -11.78 -2.68 17.63
N LYS A 149 -12.16 -3.85 18.05
CA LYS A 149 -13.28 -4.61 17.46
C LYS A 149 -14.60 -3.97 17.88
N GLU A 150 -15.62 -4.12 17.06
CA GLU A 150 -16.98 -3.79 17.46
C GLU A 150 -17.47 -4.73 18.56
N HIS A 151 -18.40 -4.21 19.41
CA HIS A 151 -19.04 -5.04 20.42
C HIS A 151 -20.03 -6.01 19.77
N THR A 152 -19.90 -7.28 20.09
CA THR A 152 -20.87 -8.32 19.74
C THR A 152 -21.69 -8.63 20.99
N TYR A 153 -22.99 -8.39 20.93
CA TYR A 153 -23.88 -8.56 22.09
C TYR A 153 -24.66 -9.87 22.00
N THR A 154 -24.71 -10.57 23.12
CA THR A 154 -25.64 -11.66 23.35
C THR A 154 -26.90 -11.09 24.02
N ALA A 155 -28.07 -11.40 23.47
CA ALA A 155 -29.36 -10.90 23.93
C ALA A 155 -30.10 -11.91 24.78
N VAL A 156 -30.51 -11.53 25.99
CA VAL A 156 -31.34 -12.32 26.88
C VAL A 156 -32.64 -11.57 27.16
N LYS A 157 -33.78 -12.16 26.80
CA LYS A 157 -35.10 -11.56 26.98
C LYS A 157 -35.66 -11.91 28.36
N THR A 158 -36.10 -10.89 29.09
CA THR A 158 -36.90 -11.01 30.30
C THR A 158 -38.34 -10.67 29.93
N ALA A 159 -39.25 -11.64 30.08
CA ALA A 159 -40.67 -11.45 29.78
C ALA A 159 -41.31 -10.44 30.75
N PRO A 160 -42.31 -9.65 30.29
CA PRO A 160 -43.08 -8.79 31.19
C PRO A 160 -43.93 -9.62 32.15
N THR A 161 -44.14 -9.09 33.34
CA THR A 161 -45.11 -9.62 34.32
C THR A 161 -46.39 -8.77 34.30
N CYS A 162 -47.32 -9.11 35.17
CA CYS A 162 -48.55 -8.31 35.29
C CYS A 162 -48.29 -6.84 35.67
N THR A 163 -47.21 -6.56 36.38
CA THR A 163 -46.91 -5.24 36.95
C THR A 163 -45.60 -4.65 36.48
N GLU A 164 -44.66 -5.49 35.98
CA GLU A 164 -43.34 -5.06 35.56
C GLU A 164 -43.18 -5.20 34.07
N LYS A 165 -42.46 -4.26 33.47
CA LYS A 165 -42.12 -4.31 32.07
C LYS A 165 -41.11 -5.43 31.78
N GLY A 166 -41.28 -6.10 30.65
CA GLY A 166 -40.25 -6.94 30.07
C GLY A 166 -39.15 -6.10 29.43
N TYR A 167 -37.98 -6.69 29.23
CA TYR A 167 -36.85 -6.04 28.59
C TYR A 167 -35.89 -7.07 28.02
N THR A 168 -34.99 -6.62 27.15
CA THR A 168 -33.87 -7.42 26.67
C THR A 168 -32.56 -6.89 27.25
N THR A 169 -31.77 -7.76 27.88
CA THR A 169 -30.41 -7.46 28.33
C THR A 169 -29.45 -7.87 27.25
N TYR A 170 -28.62 -6.94 26.80
CA TYR A 170 -27.55 -7.12 25.83
C TYR A 170 -26.22 -7.11 26.55
N THR A 171 -25.44 -8.20 26.46
CA THR A 171 -24.16 -8.34 27.15
C THR A 171 -23.06 -8.70 26.15
N CYS A 172 -21.97 -7.97 26.14
CA CYS A 172 -20.75 -8.28 25.40
C CYS A 172 -19.80 -9.09 26.30
N GLU A 173 -18.98 -9.95 25.69
CA GLU A 173 -17.97 -10.74 26.42
C GLU A 173 -16.97 -9.86 27.21
N CYS A 174 -16.77 -8.61 26.81
CA CYS A 174 -15.93 -7.66 27.54
C CYS A 174 -16.57 -7.12 28.84
N GLY A 175 -17.79 -7.53 29.16
CA GLY A 175 -18.53 -7.08 30.35
C GLY A 175 -19.37 -5.82 30.14
N THR A 176 -19.26 -5.14 29.01
CA THR A 176 -20.15 -4.03 28.69
C THR A 176 -21.52 -4.54 28.26
N GLY A 177 -22.57 -3.83 28.64
CA GLY A 177 -23.92 -4.20 28.26
C GLY A 177 -24.91 -3.05 28.45
N TYR A 178 -26.10 -3.24 27.96
CA TYR A 178 -27.21 -2.32 28.12
C TYR A 178 -28.54 -3.07 28.15
N VAL A 179 -29.60 -2.41 28.60
CA VAL A 179 -30.95 -2.95 28.61
C VAL A 179 -31.81 -2.12 27.63
N GLY A 180 -32.57 -2.82 26.80
CA GLY A 180 -33.42 -2.22 25.77
C GLY A 180 -34.66 -3.07 25.49
N ASP A 181 -35.32 -2.78 24.38
CA ASP A 181 -36.48 -3.51 23.88
C ASP A 181 -37.57 -3.72 24.96
N TYR A 182 -37.90 -2.65 25.67
CA TYR A 182 -38.89 -2.71 26.73
C TYR A 182 -40.27 -3.07 26.18
N VAL A 183 -40.91 -4.04 26.85
CA VAL A 183 -42.30 -4.46 26.60
C VAL A 183 -43.12 -4.05 27.79
N GLU A 184 -44.28 -3.45 27.56
CA GLU A 184 -45.15 -3.04 28.65
C GLU A 184 -45.60 -4.22 29.51
N ALA A 185 -45.89 -3.94 30.79
CA ALA A 185 -46.49 -4.91 31.70
C ALA A 185 -47.82 -5.43 31.15
N THR A 186 -48.09 -6.70 31.28
CA THR A 186 -49.29 -7.33 30.72
C THR A 186 -50.60 -6.88 31.39
N GLY A 187 -50.46 -6.31 32.58
CA GLY A 187 -51.61 -6.02 33.40
C GLY A 187 -52.19 -7.28 34.07
N HIS A 188 -53.19 -7.08 34.92
CA HIS A 188 -53.91 -8.20 35.52
C HIS A 188 -55.10 -8.61 34.67
N THR A 189 -55.32 -9.90 34.47
CA THR A 189 -56.48 -10.49 33.81
C THR A 189 -57.27 -11.33 34.82
N ASP A 190 -58.61 -11.23 34.81
CA ASP A 190 -59.54 -12.01 35.61
C ASP A 190 -60.71 -12.41 34.69
N ALA A 191 -60.50 -13.46 33.89
CA ALA A 191 -61.46 -13.87 32.85
C ALA A 191 -62.66 -14.62 33.48
N ASN A 192 -62.46 -15.28 34.60
CA ASN A 192 -63.49 -16.04 35.30
C ASN A 192 -64.28 -15.17 36.31
N ASN A 193 -63.84 -13.92 36.57
CA ASN A 193 -64.43 -12.97 37.54
C ASN A 193 -64.46 -13.47 39.01
N ASP A 194 -63.45 -14.28 39.39
CA ASP A 194 -63.34 -14.75 40.78
C ASP A 194 -62.62 -13.72 41.69
N GLY A 195 -62.03 -12.68 41.11
CA GLY A 195 -61.33 -11.60 41.79
C GLY A 195 -59.87 -11.93 42.05
N ILE A 196 -59.31 -12.92 41.36
CA ILE A 196 -57.93 -13.29 41.39
C ILE A 196 -57.36 -13.16 39.97
N CYS A 197 -56.14 -12.67 39.85
CA CYS A 197 -55.50 -12.60 38.55
C CYS A 197 -55.15 -13.98 38.03
N ASP A 198 -55.60 -14.34 36.81
CA ASP A 198 -55.37 -15.64 36.17
C ASP A 198 -53.88 -15.93 35.93
N VAL A 199 -53.01 -14.91 35.93
CA VAL A 199 -51.57 -15.04 35.58
C VAL A 199 -50.66 -15.07 36.82
N CYS A 200 -50.87 -14.13 37.76
CA CYS A 200 -50.00 -13.97 38.93
C CYS A 200 -50.67 -14.34 40.27
N GLU A 201 -51.92 -14.84 40.23
CA GLU A 201 -52.72 -15.31 41.38
C GLU A 201 -52.93 -14.24 42.48
N LYS A 202 -52.69 -12.95 42.15
CA LYS A 202 -52.87 -11.87 43.09
C LYS A 202 -54.34 -11.53 43.20
N GLU A 203 -54.85 -11.39 44.45
CA GLU A 203 -56.21 -10.88 44.69
C GLU A 203 -56.37 -9.48 44.09
N LEU A 204 -57.37 -9.33 43.27
CA LEU A 204 -57.78 -8.07 42.68
C LEU A 204 -58.85 -7.44 43.57
N ASN A 205 -58.55 -6.26 44.07
CA ASN A 205 -59.42 -5.59 45.03
C ASN A 205 -60.82 -5.33 44.41
N LYS A 206 -61.80 -6.17 44.79
CA LYS A 206 -63.16 -6.06 44.30
C LYS A 206 -63.92 -4.79 44.82
N ASN A 207 -63.27 -4.13 45.81
CA ASN A 207 -63.82 -2.87 46.37
C ASN A 207 -63.30 -1.63 45.61
N CYS A 208 -63.00 -1.78 44.34
CA CYS A 208 -62.71 -0.62 43.53
C CYS A 208 -63.94 0.30 43.41
N SER A 209 -63.85 1.43 44.08
CA SER A 209 -64.89 2.48 44.01
C SER A 209 -64.88 3.28 42.70
N ASP A 210 -63.95 2.87 41.77
CA ASP A 210 -63.83 3.56 40.52
C ASP A 210 -65.00 3.29 39.59
N ILE A 211 -65.51 4.33 39.06
CA ILE A 211 -66.64 4.36 38.11
C ILE A 211 -66.47 3.43 36.92
N CYS A 212 -65.17 3.06 36.62
CA CYS A 212 -64.78 2.17 35.51
C CYS A 212 -65.33 0.73 35.65
N HIS A 213 -65.53 0.21 36.90
CA HIS A 213 -65.98 -1.18 37.15
C HIS A 213 -67.50 -1.25 37.45
N SER A 214 -68.23 -0.12 37.50
CA SER A 214 -69.67 -0.12 37.76
C SER A 214 -70.40 -0.80 36.62
N LYS A 215 -71.28 -1.74 36.95
CA LYS A 215 -72.24 -2.36 36.01
C LYS A 215 -73.37 -1.41 35.56
N SER A 216 -73.48 -0.23 36.19
CA SER A 216 -74.44 0.81 35.81
C SER A 216 -74.14 1.45 34.46
N THR A 217 -75.16 1.56 33.62
CA THR A 217 -75.06 2.20 32.32
C THR A 217 -74.66 3.68 32.43
N LEU A 218 -75.07 4.34 33.48
CA LEU A 218 -74.75 5.75 33.75
C LEU A 218 -73.24 5.88 34.14
N ALA A 219 -72.75 5.00 34.99
CA ALA A 219 -71.35 5.01 35.39
C ALA A 219 -70.43 4.73 34.22
N LYS A 220 -70.75 3.80 33.30
CA LYS A 220 -70.01 3.54 32.06
C LYS A 220 -70.00 4.77 31.13
N PHE A 221 -71.07 5.50 31.08
CA PHE A 221 -71.16 6.74 30.29
C PHE A 221 -70.23 7.82 30.87
N VAL A 222 -70.30 8.06 32.17
CA VAL A 222 -69.45 9.02 32.87
C VAL A 222 -67.95 8.63 32.71
N TYR A 223 -67.63 7.36 32.84
CA TYR A 223 -66.30 6.86 32.63
C TYR A 223 -65.76 7.11 31.18
N LYS A 224 -66.59 6.87 30.15
CA LYS A 224 -66.22 7.16 28.76
C LYS A 224 -65.94 8.66 28.54
N VAL A 225 -66.73 9.54 29.16
CA VAL A 225 -66.52 10.99 29.08
C VAL A 225 -65.20 11.39 29.78
N LEU A 226 -64.93 10.88 30.98
CA LEU A 226 -63.73 11.16 31.73
C LEU A 226 -62.49 10.61 31.00
N ARG A 227 -62.59 9.42 30.41
CA ARG A 227 -61.50 8.83 29.62
C ARG A 227 -61.12 9.67 28.37
N PHE A 228 -62.21 10.30 27.73
CA PHE A 228 -61.98 11.23 26.65
C PHE A 228 -61.20 12.46 27.10
N PHE A 229 -61.51 13.04 28.23
CA PHE A 229 -60.76 14.16 28.82
C PHE A 229 -59.36 13.75 29.27
N TRP A 230 -59.14 12.60 29.86
CA TRP A 230 -57.82 12.11 30.26
C TRP A 230 -56.90 11.92 29.03
N LYS A 231 -57.46 11.46 27.91
CA LYS A 231 -56.72 11.32 26.65
C LYS A 231 -56.36 12.69 26.05
N LEU A 232 -57.25 13.66 26.16
CA LEU A 232 -57.05 15.03 25.68
C LEU A 232 -55.94 15.75 26.47
N PHE A 233 -55.86 15.52 27.78
CA PHE A 233 -54.87 16.14 28.65
C PHE A 233 -53.63 15.30 28.91
N LYS A 234 -53.46 14.17 28.20
CA LYS A 234 -52.32 13.25 28.35
C LYS A 234 -52.10 12.78 29.80
N ILE A 235 -53.17 12.68 30.59
CA ILE A 235 -53.09 12.21 31.97
C ILE A 235 -53.29 10.68 31.97
N ASN A 236 -52.19 9.94 32.14
CA ASN A 236 -52.27 8.49 32.37
C ASN A 236 -52.67 8.25 33.85
N LYS A 237 -53.94 7.96 34.08
CA LYS A 237 -54.37 7.43 35.37
C LYS A 237 -54.65 5.94 35.23
N THR A 238 -53.97 5.16 36.00
CA THR A 238 -54.29 3.75 36.24
C THR A 238 -55.41 3.67 37.28
N CYS A 239 -56.32 2.73 37.14
CA CYS A 239 -57.28 2.44 38.19
C CYS A 239 -56.56 2.03 39.48
N SER A 240 -57.09 2.39 40.64
CA SER A 240 -56.54 2.03 41.93
C SER A 240 -56.50 0.52 42.16
N CYS A 241 -57.26 -0.28 41.41
CA CYS A 241 -57.23 -1.75 41.46
C CYS A 241 -56.06 -2.40 40.66
N GLY A 242 -55.27 -1.62 39.93
CA GLY A 242 -54.15 -2.11 39.11
C GLY A 242 -54.55 -2.79 37.80
N ILE A 243 -55.83 -2.78 37.44
CA ILE A 243 -56.29 -3.37 36.16
C ILE A 243 -56.08 -2.36 35.01
N ALA A 244 -55.43 -2.83 33.95
CA ALA A 244 -55.29 -2.03 32.73
C ALA A 244 -56.62 -1.98 31.96
N HIS A 245 -57.09 -0.79 31.66
CA HIS A 245 -58.27 -0.58 30.84
C HIS A 245 -57.86 -0.16 29.44
N TYR A 246 -58.15 -0.98 28.47
CA TYR A 246 -57.94 -0.72 27.03
C TYR A 246 -59.11 0.02 26.40
#